data_1e783b32f7967ca5496e3f62e4a1c60a
#
_entry.id   1e783b32f7967ca5496e3f62e4a1c60a
#
_cell.length_a   1.000
_cell.length_b   1.000
_cell.length_c   1.000
_cell.angle_alpha   90.00
_cell.angle_beta   90.00
_cell.angle_gamma   90.00
#
_symmetry.space_group_name_H-M   'P 1'
#
loop_
_entity.id
_entity.type
_entity.pdbx_description
1 polymer ?
#
loop_
_entity_poly.entity_id
_entity_poly.type
_entity_poly.pdbx_seq_one_letter_code
_entity_poly.pdbx_strand_id
1 'polypeptide(L)'
;MSGPVQLSRRDKMLLHCAPLREEQVDDRALRTALHHARKTEVFAVQQNFDKAAAALVQAIPIPKEITEWVPTETFIAPTRRPWKRYAQNPTLLATSIAVLVIVIVGTFQLVERLNRFPGEPTARRLLTTASSTHAMMLDPVKTDAGALGDFLFMKHRLAHYDVPPEFADLKTLGCRVFDDEEGQRVAQIWVVEKKMQFFMFPAERDPKTGKAREFSGWRSIEQERWAGAVKEQNGVCFMAAVRGTEKDLAPYISKKKE
;
A
#
# COMPACT_ATOMS: atom_id res chain seq x y z
N MET A 1 -19.07 17.97 -32.35
CA MET A 1 -18.25 17.03 -33.14
C MET A 1 -16.85 17.62 -33.25
N SER A 2 -15.94 17.20 -32.37
CA SER A 2 -14.55 17.69 -32.35
C SER A 2 -13.78 16.88 -33.40
N GLY A 3 -13.26 17.57 -34.41
CA GLY A 3 -12.43 16.96 -35.45
C GLY A 3 -11.16 16.31 -34.87
N PRO A 4 -10.52 15.41 -35.59
CA PRO A 4 -9.31 14.74 -35.11
C PRO A 4 -8.21 15.79 -34.89
N VAL A 5 -7.69 15.85 -33.69
CA VAL A 5 -6.56 16.71 -33.31
C VAL A 5 -5.34 16.25 -34.11
N GLN A 6 -4.90 17.08 -35.09
CA GLN A 6 -3.68 16.81 -35.85
C GLN A 6 -2.47 17.15 -34.97
N LEU A 7 -1.79 16.15 -34.47
CA LEU A 7 -0.52 16.30 -33.77
C LEU A 7 0.58 16.84 -34.70
N SER A 8 1.33 17.81 -34.23
CA SER A 8 2.47 18.34 -34.95
C SER A 8 3.57 17.30 -35.15
N ARG A 9 4.46 17.47 -36.15
CA ARG A 9 5.59 16.54 -36.38
C ARG A 9 6.51 16.43 -35.17
N ARG A 10 6.61 17.49 -34.38
CA ARG A 10 7.39 17.57 -33.15
C ARG A 10 6.75 16.72 -32.02
N ASP A 11 5.42 16.77 -31.91
CA ASP A 11 4.68 16.00 -30.90
C ASP A 11 4.70 14.51 -31.22
N LYS A 12 4.69 14.15 -32.51
CA LYS A 12 4.86 12.77 -32.95
C LYS A 12 6.27 12.23 -32.62
N MET A 13 7.31 13.06 -32.78
CA MET A 13 8.68 12.67 -32.39
C MET A 13 8.82 12.53 -30.89
N LEU A 14 8.23 13.41 -30.09
CA LEU A 14 8.25 13.31 -28.63
C LEU A 14 7.51 12.06 -28.12
N LEU A 15 6.44 11.66 -28.78
CA LEU A 15 5.75 10.38 -28.50
C LEU A 15 6.62 9.15 -28.72
N HIS A 16 7.54 9.18 -29.69
CA HIS A 16 8.44 8.06 -29.97
C HIS A 16 9.70 8.04 -29.09
N CYS A 17 10.24 9.21 -28.77
CA CYS A 17 11.52 9.32 -28.07
C CYS A 17 11.42 9.39 -26.54
N ALA A 18 10.32 9.88 -26.01
CA ALA A 18 10.08 9.93 -24.58
C ALA A 18 8.59 9.67 -24.33
N PRO A 19 8.21 8.43 -24.00
CA PRO A 19 6.83 8.14 -23.67
C PRO A 19 6.44 8.94 -22.42
N LEU A 20 5.77 10.07 -22.62
CA LEU A 20 5.12 10.79 -21.54
C LEU A 20 4.17 9.81 -20.86
N ARG A 21 4.33 9.62 -19.56
CA ARG A 21 3.37 8.86 -18.77
C ARG A 21 2.05 9.62 -18.84
N GLU A 22 0.97 8.92 -19.15
CA GLU A 22 -0.38 9.51 -19.25
C GLU A 22 -0.76 10.31 -18.00
N GLU A 23 -0.19 9.96 -16.85
CA GLU A 23 -0.34 10.63 -15.55
C GLU A 23 0.26 12.06 -15.50
N GLN A 24 1.17 12.38 -16.42
CA GLN A 24 1.85 13.70 -16.47
C GLN A 24 1.10 14.74 -17.32
N VAL A 25 -0.02 14.34 -17.91
CA VAL A 25 -0.83 15.24 -18.76
C VAL A 25 -2.07 15.66 -17.98
N ASP A 26 -2.15 16.92 -17.60
CA ASP A 26 -3.25 17.46 -16.80
C ASP A 26 -4.58 17.59 -17.57
N ASP A 27 -4.53 17.65 -18.89
CA ASP A 27 -5.72 17.78 -19.73
C ASP A 27 -6.29 16.40 -20.13
N ARG A 28 -7.51 16.11 -19.66
CA ARG A 28 -8.24 14.87 -19.94
C ARG A 28 -8.49 14.65 -21.44
N ALA A 29 -8.75 15.71 -22.18
CA ALA A 29 -8.98 15.64 -23.63
C ALA A 29 -7.68 15.27 -24.37
N LEU A 30 -6.56 15.85 -23.95
CA LEU A 30 -5.23 15.56 -24.51
C LEU A 30 -4.80 14.13 -24.21
N ARG A 31 -5.04 13.63 -22.98
CA ARG A 31 -4.80 12.21 -22.62
C ARG A 31 -5.54 11.25 -23.54
N THR A 32 -6.84 11.51 -23.75
CA THR A 32 -7.66 10.65 -24.60
C THR A 32 -7.18 10.66 -26.04
N ALA A 33 -6.80 11.83 -26.57
CA ALA A 33 -6.26 11.99 -27.91
C ALA A 33 -4.90 11.27 -28.08
N LEU A 34 -4.01 11.37 -27.10
CA LEU A 34 -2.72 10.68 -27.08
C LEU A 34 -2.89 9.16 -27.01
N HIS A 35 -3.81 8.67 -26.20
CA HIS A 35 -4.12 7.24 -26.09
C HIS A 35 -4.66 6.68 -27.41
N HIS A 36 -5.57 7.40 -28.08
CA HIS A 36 -6.09 7.03 -29.38
C HIS A 36 -5.03 7.07 -30.48
N ALA A 37 -4.18 8.10 -30.51
CA ALA A 37 -3.10 8.22 -31.48
C ALA A 37 -2.08 7.08 -31.33
N ARG A 38 -1.68 6.74 -30.12
CA ARG A 38 -0.80 5.60 -29.83
C ARG A 38 -1.39 4.27 -30.29
N LYS A 39 -2.66 4.04 -29.95
CA LYS A 39 -3.34 2.78 -30.30
C LYS A 39 -3.45 2.57 -31.80
N THR A 40 -3.76 3.63 -32.56
CA THR A 40 -3.87 3.55 -34.01
C THR A 40 -2.52 3.43 -34.70
N GLU A 41 -1.46 4.11 -34.22
CA GLU A 41 -0.12 4.01 -34.81
C GLU A 41 0.54 2.64 -34.57
N VAL A 42 0.44 2.12 -33.34
CA VAL A 42 0.95 0.76 -33.00
C VAL A 42 0.23 -0.31 -33.82
N PHE A 43 -1.08 -0.19 -33.98
CA PHE A 43 -1.86 -1.13 -34.79
C PHE A 43 -1.48 -1.08 -36.28
N ALA A 44 -1.25 0.11 -36.84
CA ALA A 44 -0.86 0.28 -38.24
C ALA A 44 0.56 -0.28 -38.49
N VAL A 45 1.50 -0.04 -37.59
CA VAL A 45 2.86 -0.58 -37.68
C VAL A 45 2.86 -2.09 -37.59
N GLN A 46 2.10 -2.66 -36.65
CA GLN A 46 1.98 -4.10 -36.46
C GLN A 46 1.32 -4.77 -37.68
N GLN A 47 0.28 -4.18 -38.24
CA GLN A 47 -0.39 -4.70 -39.43
C GLN A 47 0.48 -4.64 -40.67
N ASN A 48 1.31 -3.62 -40.82
CA ASN A 48 2.27 -3.51 -41.89
C ASN A 48 3.43 -4.54 -41.74
N PHE A 49 3.88 -4.75 -40.51
CA PHE A 49 4.89 -5.78 -40.21
C PHE A 49 4.35 -7.18 -40.51
N ASP A 50 3.14 -7.49 -40.10
CA ASP A 50 2.49 -8.79 -40.33
C ASP A 50 2.29 -9.04 -41.82
N LYS A 51 1.91 -8.02 -42.61
CA LYS A 51 1.82 -8.13 -44.07
C LYS A 51 3.19 -8.37 -44.75
N ALA A 52 4.22 -7.66 -44.28
CA ALA A 52 5.57 -7.83 -44.81
C ALA A 52 6.14 -9.20 -44.44
N ALA A 53 5.91 -9.67 -43.20
CA ALA A 53 6.33 -11.00 -42.77
C ALA A 53 5.60 -12.09 -43.53
N ALA A 54 4.31 -11.99 -43.79
CA ALA A 54 3.54 -12.95 -44.59
C ALA A 54 4.02 -12.99 -46.03
N ALA A 55 4.33 -11.84 -46.63
CA ALA A 55 4.89 -11.77 -47.98
C ALA A 55 6.28 -12.42 -48.07
N LEU A 56 7.13 -12.20 -47.07
CA LEU A 56 8.44 -12.85 -46.98
C LEU A 56 8.32 -14.37 -46.86
N VAL A 57 7.42 -14.86 -46.01
CA VAL A 57 7.19 -16.31 -45.85
C VAL A 57 6.66 -16.94 -47.14
N GLN A 58 5.77 -16.25 -47.85
CA GLN A 58 5.25 -16.72 -49.17
C GLN A 58 6.28 -16.68 -50.28
N ALA A 59 7.28 -15.81 -50.19
CA ALA A 59 8.35 -15.70 -51.17
C ALA A 59 9.47 -16.77 -51.00
N ILE A 60 9.48 -17.48 -49.87
CA ILE A 60 10.46 -18.57 -49.67
C ILE A 60 10.03 -19.79 -50.49
N PRO A 61 10.80 -20.21 -51.51
CA PRO A 61 10.46 -21.37 -52.27
C PRO A 61 10.53 -22.62 -51.36
N ILE A 62 9.42 -23.28 -51.17
CA ILE A 62 9.36 -24.52 -50.41
C ILE A 62 10.05 -25.59 -51.26
N PRO A 63 11.16 -26.21 -50.80
CA PRO A 63 11.78 -27.31 -51.50
C PRO A 63 10.79 -28.45 -51.74
N LYS A 64 10.75 -29.00 -52.96
CA LYS A 64 9.80 -30.07 -53.31
C LYS A 64 9.89 -31.29 -52.39
N GLU A 65 11.07 -31.53 -51.81
CA GLU A 65 11.36 -32.62 -50.89
C GLU A 65 10.59 -32.49 -49.56
N ILE A 66 10.22 -31.24 -49.14
CA ILE A 66 9.45 -31.02 -47.91
C ILE A 66 7.95 -31.24 -48.15
N THR A 67 7.46 -31.04 -49.36
CA THR A 67 6.05 -31.27 -49.72
C THR A 67 5.67 -32.73 -49.67
N GLU A 68 6.61 -33.66 -49.91
CA GLU A 68 6.38 -35.10 -49.81
C GLU A 68 6.41 -35.62 -48.37
N TRP A 69 7.03 -34.88 -47.46
CA TRP A 69 7.19 -35.27 -46.04
C TRP A 69 6.07 -34.76 -45.14
N VAL A 70 5.23 -33.85 -45.60
CA VAL A 70 4.07 -33.41 -44.84
C VAL A 70 2.96 -34.43 -45.05
N PRO A 71 2.69 -35.34 -44.10
CA PRO A 71 1.54 -36.21 -44.20
C PRO A 71 0.32 -35.32 -44.33
N THR A 72 -0.43 -35.51 -45.44
CA THR A 72 -1.70 -34.79 -45.72
C THR A 72 -2.78 -35.11 -44.67
N GLU A 73 -2.43 -35.95 -43.70
CA GLU A 73 -3.29 -36.27 -42.57
C GLU A 73 -3.11 -35.25 -41.46
N THR A 74 -4.13 -34.38 -41.44
CA THR A 74 -4.57 -33.75 -40.23
C THR A 74 -3.59 -32.82 -39.54
N PHE A 75 -3.25 -31.69 -40.16
CA PHE A 75 -3.26 -30.47 -39.35
C PHE A 75 -4.74 -30.25 -38.97
N ILE A 76 -5.19 -30.99 -37.94
CA ILE A 76 -6.32 -30.60 -37.16
C ILE A 76 -5.89 -29.28 -36.56
N ALA A 77 -6.27 -28.17 -37.20
CA ALA A 77 -6.12 -26.86 -36.64
C ALA A 77 -6.57 -26.99 -35.19
N PRO A 78 -5.77 -26.62 -34.20
CA PRO A 78 -6.17 -26.74 -32.81
C PRO A 78 -7.55 -26.08 -32.72
N THR A 79 -8.58 -26.91 -32.57
CA THR A 79 -9.94 -26.46 -32.57
C THR A 79 -10.03 -25.35 -31.50
N ARG A 80 -9.96 -24.13 -31.99
CA ARG A 80 -10.27 -22.97 -31.14
C ARG A 80 -11.57 -23.34 -30.43
N ARG A 81 -11.50 -23.62 -29.14
CA ARG A 81 -12.53 -23.43 -28.14
C ARG A 81 -12.48 -24.44 -26.98
N PRO A 82 -11.47 -24.42 -26.12
CA PRO A 82 -11.61 -25.01 -24.80
C PRO A 82 -12.69 -24.25 -23.99
N TRP A 83 -12.83 -22.93 -24.21
CA TRP A 83 -13.74 -22.06 -23.47
C TRP A 83 -15.22 -22.43 -23.58
N LYS A 84 -15.70 -22.88 -24.74
CA LYS A 84 -17.11 -23.28 -24.88
C LYS A 84 -17.46 -24.54 -24.09
N ARG A 85 -16.50 -25.47 -23.94
CA ARG A 85 -16.73 -26.68 -23.15
C ARG A 85 -16.77 -26.39 -21.65
N TYR A 86 -15.97 -25.41 -21.18
CA TYR A 86 -16.02 -24.95 -19.78
C TYR A 86 -17.34 -24.20 -19.48
N ALA A 87 -17.83 -23.40 -20.40
CA ALA A 87 -19.08 -22.66 -20.23
C ALA A 87 -20.32 -23.58 -20.25
N GLN A 88 -20.23 -24.76 -20.83
CA GLN A 88 -21.34 -25.72 -20.90
C GLN A 88 -21.48 -26.62 -19.66
N ASN A 89 -20.45 -26.69 -18.80
CA ASN A 89 -20.50 -27.42 -17.54
C ASN A 89 -20.57 -26.46 -16.37
N PRO A 90 -21.77 -26.17 -15.82
CA PRO A 90 -21.94 -25.20 -14.73
C PRO A 90 -21.15 -25.60 -13.46
N THR A 91 -20.92 -26.88 -13.23
CA THR A 91 -20.13 -27.40 -12.13
C THR A 91 -18.64 -27.05 -12.25
N LEU A 92 -18.06 -27.17 -13.44
CA LEU A 92 -16.65 -26.82 -13.69
C LEU A 92 -16.43 -25.29 -13.60
N LEU A 93 -17.40 -24.51 -14.03
CA LEU A 93 -17.35 -23.05 -13.92
C LEU A 93 -17.46 -22.62 -12.45
N ALA A 94 -18.37 -23.22 -11.70
CA ALA A 94 -18.53 -22.95 -10.28
C ALA A 94 -17.27 -23.32 -9.47
N THR A 95 -16.64 -24.47 -9.76
CA THR A 95 -15.40 -24.88 -9.08
C THR A 95 -14.24 -23.97 -9.41
N SER A 96 -14.10 -23.51 -10.67
CA SER A 96 -13.01 -22.60 -11.05
C SER A 96 -13.17 -21.23 -10.40
N ILE A 97 -14.40 -20.72 -10.27
CA ILE A 97 -14.69 -19.47 -9.56
C ILE A 97 -14.37 -19.63 -8.06
N ALA A 98 -14.79 -20.75 -7.45
CA ALA A 98 -14.51 -21.00 -6.04
C ALA A 98 -13.01 -21.06 -5.74
N VAL A 99 -12.22 -21.75 -6.57
CA VAL A 99 -10.76 -21.79 -6.45
C VAL A 99 -10.16 -20.39 -6.59
N LEU A 100 -10.62 -19.60 -7.57
CA LEU A 100 -10.15 -18.23 -7.76
C LEU A 100 -10.41 -17.36 -6.52
N VAL A 101 -11.61 -17.44 -5.96
CA VAL A 101 -11.97 -16.70 -4.74
C VAL A 101 -11.09 -17.14 -3.56
N ILE A 102 -10.86 -18.44 -3.37
CA ILE A 102 -9.98 -18.95 -2.31
C ILE A 102 -8.55 -18.41 -2.50
N VAL A 103 -8.03 -18.42 -3.71
CA VAL A 103 -6.69 -17.87 -4.00
C VAL A 103 -6.63 -16.38 -3.71
N ILE A 104 -7.63 -15.61 -4.15
CA ILE A 104 -7.67 -14.16 -3.90
C ILE A 104 -7.74 -13.87 -2.40
N VAL A 105 -8.65 -14.54 -1.67
CA VAL A 105 -8.79 -14.37 -0.22
C VAL A 105 -7.53 -14.83 0.51
N GLY A 106 -6.96 -15.96 0.11
CA GLY A 106 -5.73 -16.49 0.69
C GLY A 106 -4.53 -15.57 0.46
N THR A 107 -4.36 -15.02 -0.74
CA THR A 107 -3.29 -14.06 -1.02
C THR A 107 -3.50 -12.75 -0.25
N PHE A 108 -4.72 -12.26 -0.16
CA PHE A 108 -5.03 -11.05 0.61
C PHE A 108 -4.70 -11.23 2.10
N GLN A 109 -5.13 -12.34 2.70
CA GLN A 109 -4.81 -12.67 4.10
C GLN A 109 -3.31 -12.86 4.33
N LEU A 110 -2.60 -13.45 3.37
CA LEU A 110 -1.15 -13.63 3.47
C LEU A 110 -0.43 -12.30 3.43
N VAL A 111 -0.79 -11.42 2.49
CA VAL A 111 -0.22 -10.06 2.39
C VAL A 111 -0.51 -9.25 3.65
N GLU A 112 -1.73 -9.33 4.17
CA GLU A 112 -2.08 -8.66 5.42
C GLU A 112 -1.24 -9.18 6.61
N ARG A 113 -1.04 -10.50 6.71
CA ARG A 113 -0.19 -11.09 7.77
C ARG A 113 1.27 -10.68 7.63
N LEU A 114 1.80 -10.61 6.41
CA LEU A 114 3.19 -10.21 6.15
C LEU A 114 3.43 -8.72 6.44
N ASN A 115 2.41 -7.89 6.29
CA ASN A 115 2.49 -6.46 6.55
C ASN A 115 2.28 -6.08 8.02
N ARG A 116 1.79 -7.01 8.85
CA ARG A 116 1.60 -6.77 10.28
C ARG A 116 2.93 -6.58 10.98
N PHE A 117 2.99 -5.57 11.81
CA PHE A 117 4.14 -5.34 12.69
C PHE A 117 3.81 -5.80 14.13
N PRO A 118 4.83 -6.14 14.93
CA PRO A 118 4.62 -6.52 16.33
C PRO A 118 3.94 -5.40 17.13
N GLY A 119 2.88 -5.74 17.87
CA GLY A 119 2.10 -4.78 18.65
C GLY A 119 1.00 -4.04 17.87
N GLU A 120 0.78 -4.33 16.58
CA GLU A 120 -0.32 -3.74 15.81
C GLU A 120 -1.70 -3.95 16.44
N PRO A 121 -2.07 -5.13 16.97
CA PRO A 121 -3.36 -5.31 17.63
C PRO A 121 -3.55 -4.37 18.81
N THR A 122 -2.52 -4.19 19.64
CA THR A 122 -2.53 -3.24 20.77
C THR A 122 -2.67 -1.81 20.28
N ALA A 123 -1.89 -1.42 19.25
CA ALA A 123 -1.99 -0.09 18.66
C ALA A 123 -3.39 0.22 18.11
N ARG A 124 -4.05 -0.73 17.46
CA ARG A 124 -5.44 -0.58 16.98
C ARG A 124 -6.42 -0.39 18.13
N ARG A 125 -6.32 -1.16 19.21
CA ARG A 125 -7.15 -0.96 20.42
C ARG A 125 -6.93 0.43 21.01
N LEU A 126 -5.69 0.90 21.06
CA LEU A 126 -5.37 2.23 21.57
C LEU A 126 -5.94 3.37 20.69
N LEU A 127 -6.05 3.18 19.36
CA LEU A 127 -6.77 4.12 18.50
C LEU A 127 -8.26 4.20 18.86
N THR A 128 -8.89 3.08 19.21
CA THR A 128 -10.27 3.08 19.72
C THR A 128 -10.35 3.83 21.05
N THR A 129 -9.38 3.61 21.94
CA THR A 129 -9.26 4.33 23.20
C THR A 129 -9.08 5.84 22.98
N ALA A 130 -8.30 6.24 21.97
CA ALA A 130 -8.13 7.64 21.60
C ALA A 130 -9.46 8.32 21.26
N SER A 131 -10.37 7.59 20.60
CA SER A 131 -11.67 8.12 20.20
C SER A 131 -12.62 8.36 21.38
N SER A 132 -12.49 7.57 22.44
CA SER A 132 -13.35 7.61 23.65
C SER A 132 -12.78 8.42 24.82
N THR A 133 -11.51 8.86 24.72
CA THR A 133 -10.86 9.61 25.79
C THR A 133 -11.35 11.06 25.85
N HIS A 134 -11.71 11.52 27.04
CA HIS A 134 -12.05 12.92 27.31
C HIS A 134 -10.93 13.61 28.09
N ALA A 135 -10.73 14.92 27.86
CA ALA A 135 -9.69 15.71 28.52
C ALA A 135 -9.76 15.67 30.06
N MET A 136 -10.95 15.48 30.62
CA MET A 136 -11.15 15.35 32.06
C MET A 136 -10.54 14.08 32.69
N MET A 137 -10.18 13.10 31.88
CA MET A 137 -9.58 11.85 32.36
C MET A 137 -8.07 11.94 32.52
N LEU A 138 -7.48 13.09 32.19
CA LEU A 138 -6.04 13.30 32.18
C LEU A 138 -5.61 14.10 33.38
N ASP A 139 -4.51 13.72 34.00
CA ASP A 139 -3.80 14.55 34.95
C ASP A 139 -3.24 15.78 34.21
N PRO A 140 -3.54 17.01 34.64
CA PRO A 140 -3.07 18.20 33.95
C PRO A 140 -1.56 18.36 34.14
N VAL A 141 -0.81 18.20 33.09
CA VAL A 141 0.66 18.39 33.06
C VAL A 141 0.96 19.32 31.89
N LYS A 142 1.36 20.55 32.21
CA LYS A 142 1.69 21.58 31.20
C LYS A 142 3.21 21.66 31.04
N THR A 143 3.75 20.79 30.23
CA THR A 143 5.17 20.76 29.90
C THR A 143 5.37 20.38 28.43
N ASP A 144 6.60 20.36 27.97
CA ASP A 144 6.94 19.82 26.67
C ASP A 144 6.85 18.29 26.70
N ALA A 145 6.44 17.69 25.60
CA ALA A 145 6.24 16.24 25.54
C ALA A 145 7.56 15.48 25.83
N GLY A 146 8.71 16.01 25.42
CA GLY A 146 10.01 15.41 25.67
C GLY A 146 10.38 15.35 27.16
N ALA A 147 9.88 16.25 27.99
CA ALA A 147 10.16 16.24 29.43
C ALA A 147 9.27 15.24 30.21
N LEU A 148 8.30 14.60 29.56
CA LEU A 148 7.40 13.67 30.25
C LEU A 148 8.03 12.31 30.56
N GLY A 149 9.09 11.90 29.89
CA GLY A 149 9.80 10.66 30.18
C GLY A 149 10.25 10.59 31.63
N ASP A 150 10.92 11.63 32.14
CA ASP A 150 11.33 11.73 33.54
C ASP A 150 10.13 11.71 34.49
N PHE A 151 9.06 12.41 34.17
CA PHE A 151 7.83 12.41 34.98
C PHE A 151 7.20 11.02 35.05
N LEU A 152 7.10 10.31 33.94
CA LEU A 152 6.56 8.96 33.88
C LEU A 152 7.43 7.97 34.66
N PHE A 153 8.75 8.12 34.57
CA PHE A 153 9.67 7.32 35.36
C PHE A 153 9.54 7.57 36.86
N MET A 154 9.55 8.82 37.27
CA MET A 154 9.52 9.19 38.71
C MET A 154 8.20 8.83 39.36
N LYS A 155 7.07 9.14 38.72
CA LYS A 155 5.74 8.95 39.31
C LYS A 155 5.20 7.52 39.12
N HIS A 156 5.45 6.91 37.97
CA HIS A 156 4.81 5.65 37.58
C HIS A 156 5.79 4.48 37.42
N ARG A 157 7.10 4.72 37.57
CA ARG A 157 8.18 3.71 37.40
C ARG A 157 8.21 3.11 35.98
N LEU A 158 7.84 3.90 34.98
CA LEU A 158 7.87 3.51 33.59
C LEU A 158 9.22 3.90 32.96
N ALA A 159 10.15 2.94 32.89
CA ALA A 159 11.44 3.13 32.25
C ALA A 159 11.30 3.11 30.73
N HIS A 160 12.08 3.94 30.03
CA HIS A 160 12.12 4.01 28.56
C HIS A 160 10.84 4.48 27.87
N TYR A 161 9.92 5.09 28.62
CA TYR A 161 8.72 5.73 28.06
C TYR A 161 9.05 7.15 27.62
N ASP A 162 9.89 7.24 26.57
CA ASP A 162 10.39 8.50 26.06
C ASP A 162 9.67 8.90 24.77
N VAL A 163 9.36 10.18 24.64
CA VAL A 163 8.76 10.74 23.43
C VAL A 163 9.88 10.93 22.38
N PRO A 164 9.73 10.42 21.16
CA PRO A 164 10.70 10.62 20.10
C PRO A 164 11.00 12.09 19.84
N PRO A 165 12.25 12.43 19.45
CA PRO A 165 12.67 13.82 19.27
C PRO A 165 11.83 14.61 18.27
N GLU A 166 11.19 13.92 17.31
CA GLU A 166 10.31 14.53 16.32
C GLU A 166 9.05 15.18 16.94
N PHE A 167 8.68 14.76 18.17
CA PHE A 167 7.52 15.23 18.90
C PHE A 167 7.85 15.89 20.23
N ALA A 168 9.12 15.98 20.60
CA ALA A 168 9.57 16.40 21.92
C ALA A 168 9.18 17.85 22.28
N ASP A 169 9.15 18.76 21.31
CA ASP A 169 8.88 20.18 21.49
C ASP A 169 7.37 20.50 21.58
N LEU A 170 6.50 19.50 21.43
CA LEU A 170 5.06 19.72 21.45
C LEU A 170 4.54 19.94 22.88
N LYS A 171 3.67 20.93 23.03
CA LYS A 171 3.06 21.25 24.33
C LYS A 171 1.97 20.26 24.71
N THR A 172 2.01 19.79 25.95
CA THR A 172 1.05 18.83 26.48
C THR A 172 -0.11 19.50 27.21
N LEU A 173 -1.28 18.90 27.12
CA LEU A 173 -2.46 19.26 27.92
C LEU A 173 -2.54 18.44 29.20
N GLY A 174 -2.09 17.21 29.15
CA GLY A 174 -2.14 16.31 30.29
C GLY A 174 -1.69 14.90 29.87
N CYS A 175 -1.52 14.06 30.88
CA CYS A 175 -1.17 12.65 30.67
C CYS A 175 -1.96 11.77 31.66
N ARG A 176 -2.04 10.48 31.33
CA ARG A 176 -2.52 9.45 32.26
C ARG A 176 -1.77 8.15 32.00
N VAL A 177 -1.74 7.31 33.04
CA VAL A 177 -1.27 5.93 32.92
C VAL A 177 -2.43 5.02 33.29
N PHE A 178 -2.65 4.00 32.48
CA PHE A 178 -3.71 3.00 32.69
C PHE A 178 -3.21 1.61 32.25
N ASP A 179 -3.88 0.59 32.71
CA ASP A 179 -3.62 -0.77 32.26
C ASP A 179 -4.60 -1.09 31.12
N ASP A 180 -4.08 -1.66 30.03
CA ASP A 180 -4.90 -2.12 28.91
C ASP A 180 -5.63 -3.43 29.24
N GLU A 181 -6.37 -3.98 28.28
CA GLU A 181 -7.12 -5.23 28.44
C GLU A 181 -6.21 -6.45 28.74
N GLU A 182 -4.93 -6.38 28.40
CA GLU A 182 -3.92 -7.40 28.65
C GLU A 182 -3.15 -7.17 29.97
N GLY A 183 -3.50 -6.13 30.71
CA GLY A 183 -2.83 -5.72 31.95
C GLY A 183 -1.47 -5.05 31.69
N GLN A 184 -1.20 -4.60 30.46
CA GLN A 184 0.01 -3.87 30.13
C GLN A 184 -0.16 -2.39 30.46
N ARG A 185 0.87 -1.80 31.08
CA ARG A 185 0.85 -0.37 31.40
C ARG A 185 1.02 0.48 30.17
N VAL A 186 0.08 1.35 29.92
CA VAL A 186 0.05 2.31 28.81
C VAL A 186 0.07 3.72 29.35
N ALA A 187 1.00 4.54 28.86
CA ALA A 187 0.98 5.98 29.10
C ALA A 187 0.32 6.67 27.92
N GLN A 188 -0.65 7.52 28.19
CA GLN A 188 -1.35 8.36 27.21
C GLN A 188 -1.06 9.82 27.52
N ILE A 189 -0.65 10.56 26.48
CA ILE A 189 -0.36 11.99 26.55
C ILE A 189 -1.25 12.70 25.54
N TRP A 190 -1.87 13.78 25.95
CA TRP A 190 -2.63 14.61 25.03
C TRP A 190 -1.88 15.89 24.72
N VAL A 191 -1.71 16.17 23.42
CA VAL A 191 -0.97 17.31 22.92
C VAL A 191 -1.92 18.38 22.39
N VAL A 192 -1.58 19.65 22.61
CA VAL A 192 -2.38 20.80 22.17
C VAL A 192 -2.51 20.83 20.66
N GLU A 193 -1.42 20.58 19.95
CA GLU A 193 -1.34 20.66 18.52
C GLU A 193 -2.18 19.57 17.86
N LYS A 194 -3.08 19.96 16.96
CA LYS A 194 -4.02 19.07 16.25
C LYS A 194 -4.80 18.11 17.17
N LYS A 195 -4.82 18.35 18.48
CA LYS A 195 -5.37 17.44 19.49
C LYS A 195 -4.83 16.01 19.35
N MET A 196 -3.55 15.90 19.01
CA MET A 196 -2.88 14.60 18.92
C MET A 196 -2.83 13.92 20.28
N GLN A 197 -2.83 12.61 20.24
CA GLN A 197 -2.66 11.78 21.42
C GLN A 197 -1.47 10.86 21.20
N PHE A 198 -0.58 10.80 22.17
CA PHE A 198 0.53 9.87 22.15
C PHE A 198 0.24 8.74 23.11
N PHE A 199 0.58 7.54 22.68
CA PHE A 199 0.50 6.34 23.50
C PHE A 199 1.88 5.68 23.53
N MET A 200 2.30 5.29 24.73
CA MET A 200 3.50 4.49 24.93
C MET A 200 3.11 3.21 25.64
N PHE A 201 3.50 2.08 25.08
CA PHE A 201 3.15 0.76 25.58
C PHE A 201 4.31 -0.22 25.34
N PRO A 202 4.41 -1.31 26.11
CA PRO A 202 5.48 -2.28 25.95
C PRO A 202 5.44 -2.91 24.55
N ALA A 203 6.62 -3.10 23.95
CA ALA A 203 6.71 -3.84 22.70
C ALA A 203 6.33 -5.31 22.92
N GLU A 204 5.69 -5.90 21.92
CA GLU A 204 5.34 -7.32 21.93
C GLU A 204 6.60 -8.17 22.11
N ARG A 205 6.55 -9.14 23.00
CA ARG A 205 7.66 -10.06 23.26
C ARG A 205 7.50 -11.37 22.53
N ASP A 206 8.58 -11.88 22.01
CA ASP A 206 8.62 -13.22 21.44
C ASP A 206 8.39 -14.24 22.58
N PRO A 207 7.34 -15.09 22.50
CA PRO A 207 7.02 -16.06 23.54
C PRO A 207 8.14 -17.10 23.77
N LYS A 208 9.03 -17.32 22.79
CA LYS A 208 10.12 -18.29 22.89
C LYS A 208 11.38 -17.70 23.54
N THR A 209 11.71 -16.45 23.20
CA THR A 209 12.96 -15.83 23.62
C THR A 209 12.78 -14.79 24.72
N GLY A 210 11.55 -14.35 24.98
CA GLY A 210 11.22 -13.25 25.92
C GLY A 210 11.73 -11.88 25.47
N LYS A 211 12.42 -11.79 24.35
CA LYS A 211 12.93 -10.52 23.81
C LYS A 211 11.84 -9.73 23.12
N ALA A 212 11.94 -8.40 23.22
CA ALA A 212 11.06 -7.51 22.46
C ALA A 212 11.25 -7.77 20.95
N ARG A 213 10.14 -7.79 20.23
CA ARG A 213 10.15 -7.87 18.77
C ARG A 213 10.35 -6.46 18.22
N GLU A 214 11.56 -6.19 17.79
CA GLU A 214 11.94 -4.91 17.21
C GLU A 214 11.43 -4.79 15.77
N PHE A 215 11.04 -3.59 15.38
CA PHE A 215 10.80 -3.23 13.99
C PHE A 215 11.38 -1.84 13.71
N SER A 216 11.89 -1.67 12.49
CA SER A 216 12.55 -0.42 12.09
C SER A 216 11.56 0.56 11.47
N GLY A 217 11.74 1.86 11.79
CA GLY A 217 11.01 2.96 11.20
C GLY A 217 9.57 3.11 11.71
N TRP A 218 8.87 4.06 11.09
CA TRP A 218 7.47 4.33 11.40
C TRP A 218 6.55 3.36 10.67
N ARG A 219 5.53 2.85 11.35
CA ARG A 219 4.47 2.02 10.79
C ARG A 219 3.14 2.72 10.97
N SER A 220 2.44 2.93 9.88
CA SER A 220 1.13 3.59 9.88
C SER A 220 0.00 2.60 10.10
N ILE A 221 -1.00 3.02 10.86
CA ILE A 221 -2.26 2.29 11.04
C ILE A 221 -3.42 3.28 10.91
N GLU A 222 -4.49 2.83 10.31
CA GLU A 222 -5.72 3.61 10.22
C GLU A 222 -6.88 2.79 10.77
N GLN A 223 -7.74 3.45 11.52
CA GLN A 223 -8.96 2.85 12.04
C GLN A 223 -10.05 3.93 12.15
N GLU A 224 -11.16 3.72 11.44
CA GLU A 224 -12.27 4.66 11.37
C GLU A 224 -11.82 6.07 10.92
N ARG A 225 -11.82 7.03 11.85
CA ARG A 225 -11.45 8.44 11.61
C ARG A 225 -10.13 8.81 12.29
N TRP A 226 -9.37 7.82 12.71
CA TRP A 226 -8.10 8.02 13.39
C TRP A 226 -6.98 7.38 12.59
N ALA A 227 -5.88 8.09 12.50
CA ALA A 227 -4.61 7.56 11.99
C ALA A 227 -3.59 7.54 13.12
N GLY A 228 -2.80 6.49 13.15
CA GLY A 228 -1.71 6.32 14.09
C GLY A 228 -0.40 6.01 13.35
N ALA A 229 0.71 6.52 13.88
CA ALA A 229 2.04 6.13 13.47
C ALA A 229 2.77 5.54 14.66
N VAL A 230 3.28 4.33 14.51
CA VAL A 230 3.93 3.54 15.57
C VAL A 230 5.40 3.37 15.26
N LYS A 231 6.25 3.55 16.26
CA LYS A 231 7.69 3.31 16.21
C LYS A 231 8.12 2.58 17.48
N GLU A 232 8.94 1.56 17.32
CA GLU A 232 9.53 0.86 18.46
C GLU A 232 10.86 1.52 18.83
N GLN A 233 11.12 1.67 20.14
CA GLN A 233 12.36 2.20 20.69
C GLN A 233 12.62 1.57 22.07
N ASN A 234 13.76 0.90 22.24
CA ASN A 234 14.18 0.33 23.53
C ASN A 234 13.15 -0.59 24.22
N GLY A 235 12.41 -1.39 23.45
CA GLY A 235 11.40 -2.29 24.00
C GLY A 235 10.06 -1.62 24.34
N VAL A 236 9.86 -0.36 23.93
CA VAL A 236 8.62 0.40 24.08
C VAL A 236 8.16 0.87 22.72
N CYS A 237 6.89 0.67 22.41
CA CYS A 237 6.24 1.24 21.24
C CYS A 237 5.71 2.62 21.57
N PHE A 238 6.12 3.61 20.80
CA PHE A 238 5.53 4.94 20.79
C PHE A 238 4.55 5.04 19.61
N MET A 239 3.33 5.51 19.88
CA MET A 239 2.33 5.74 18.86
C MET A 239 1.84 7.19 18.93
N ALA A 240 1.95 7.92 17.82
CA ALA A 240 1.27 9.20 17.65
C ALA A 240 -0.07 8.96 16.94
N ALA A 241 -1.17 9.37 17.54
CA ALA A 241 -2.52 9.25 17.02
C ALA A 241 -3.12 10.62 16.72
N VAL A 242 -3.74 10.78 15.56
CA VAL A 242 -4.43 12.01 15.14
C VAL A 242 -5.81 11.66 14.59
N ARG A 243 -6.77 12.54 14.83
CA ARG A 243 -8.08 12.41 14.19
C ARG A 243 -7.96 12.91 12.74
N GLY A 244 -7.92 12.00 11.80
CA GLY A 244 -7.70 12.29 10.38
C GLY A 244 -7.13 11.08 9.65
N THR A 245 -6.23 11.35 8.73
CA THR A 245 -5.56 10.35 7.88
C THR A 245 -4.06 10.34 8.15
N GLU A 246 -3.35 9.33 7.61
CA GLU A 246 -1.90 9.24 7.68
C GLU A 246 -1.19 10.53 7.18
N LYS A 247 -1.78 11.22 6.22
CA LYS A 247 -1.23 12.48 5.68
C LYS A 247 -1.10 13.59 6.74
N ASP A 248 -1.92 13.53 7.78
CA ASP A 248 -1.87 14.50 8.87
C ASP A 248 -0.69 14.26 9.81
N LEU A 249 -0.15 13.04 9.85
CA LEU A 249 1.05 12.66 10.58
C LEU A 249 2.33 12.79 9.75
N ALA A 250 2.24 12.72 8.43
CA ALA A 250 3.38 12.75 7.53
C ALA A 250 4.39 13.91 7.80
N PRO A 251 3.98 15.14 8.12
CA PRO A 251 4.92 16.24 8.42
C PRO A 251 5.83 15.97 9.63
N TYR A 252 5.40 15.13 10.57
CA TYR A 252 6.15 14.81 11.79
C TYR A 252 7.04 13.59 11.59
N ILE A 253 6.53 12.55 10.91
CA ILE A 253 7.23 11.27 10.73
C ILE A 253 8.20 11.25 9.54
N SER A 254 8.01 12.13 8.55
CA SER A 254 8.86 12.21 7.35
C SER A 254 10.06 13.14 7.51
N LYS A 255 10.19 13.90 8.60
CA LYS A 255 11.38 14.71 8.88
C LYS A 255 12.57 13.78 9.11
N LYS A 256 13.20 13.36 8.00
CA LYS A 256 14.55 12.83 8.01
C LYS A 256 15.44 13.93 8.59
N LYS A 257 16.09 13.69 9.71
CA LYS A 257 17.16 14.58 10.19
C LYS A 257 18.19 14.70 9.07
N GLU A 258 18.32 15.91 8.51
CA GLU A 258 19.56 16.29 7.83
C GLU A 258 20.73 16.31 8.82
#